data_2b5a039c7a250b773cf2c69b0ceffcde
#
_entry.id   2b5a039c7a250b773cf2c69b0ceffcde
#
_cell.length_a   1.000
_cell.length_b   1.000
_cell.length_c   1.000
_cell.angle_alpha   90.00
_cell.angle_beta   90.00
_cell.angle_gamma   90.00
#
_symmetry.space_group_name_H-M   'P 1'
#
loop_
_entity.id
_entity.type
_entity.pdbx_description
1 polymer ?
#
loop_
_entity_poly.entity_id
_entity_poly.type
_entity_poly.pdbx_seq_one_letter_code
_entity_poly.pdbx_strand_id
1 'polypeptide(L)'
;YRIAFVSIREIRGQYKFVGIIPPLIIKFPTNNPYSFHMRAFKDLKIAVAGTGYVGLSIATLLSQHHDVTAVDVIPEKVDKINRRVSPIQDEYIEKYFAEKELRLTATLDGRAAYRDADFVVIAAPTNYDPVKNFFDTHHIEDVIDLVLEVNPDAVMVIKSTIPVGYTRSLYKKYALQFLLKPELKGKRFNLLFSPEFLRESKALYDNLYPSRIIVGYPKMIEGTEFDEENAAIKAIGNPEAEAYAETFARLLQEGAIKDDISTLFMGMKEAEAVKLFANTYLALRVSYFNELDTYAEVKGLDAQAIIEGIGLDPRIGTHYNNPSFGYGGYCLPKDS
;
A
#
# COMPACT_ATOMS: atom_id res chain seq x y z
N TYR A 1 -3.04 -19.64 31.37
CA TYR A 1 -3.22 -19.72 29.93
C TYR A 1 -1.95 -20.34 29.33
N ARG A 2 -2.02 -21.57 28.80
CA ARG A 2 -0.92 -22.22 28.08
C ARG A 2 -1.05 -21.80 26.61
N ILE A 3 -0.09 -21.07 26.10
CA ILE A 3 0.07 -20.85 24.67
C ILE A 3 0.61 -22.16 24.08
N ALA A 4 -0.21 -22.85 23.32
CA ALA A 4 0.19 -24.05 22.59
C ALA A 4 0.86 -23.62 21.29
N PHE A 5 2.19 -23.81 21.21
CA PHE A 5 2.91 -23.78 19.94
C PHE A 5 2.49 -25.01 19.13
N VAL A 6 1.65 -24.82 18.12
CA VAL A 6 1.37 -25.87 17.14
C VAL A 6 2.52 -25.91 16.14
N SER A 7 3.23 -27.03 16.12
CA SER A 7 4.29 -27.30 15.16
C SER A 7 3.73 -27.43 13.75
N ILE A 8 4.17 -26.56 12.82
CA ILE A 8 3.76 -26.51 11.41
C ILE A 8 4.36 -27.71 10.60
N ARG A 9 4.56 -28.87 11.18
CA ARG A 9 5.19 -30.03 10.50
C ARG A 9 4.26 -31.14 10.05
N GLU A 10 2.94 -31.04 10.22
CA GLU A 10 2.01 -32.13 9.88
C GLU A 10 0.80 -31.72 9.03
N ILE A 11 1.00 -31.07 7.89
CA ILE A 11 -0.02 -31.02 6.84
C ILE A 11 0.64 -31.37 5.49
N ARG A 12 1.05 -32.63 5.35
CA ARG A 12 1.24 -33.30 4.07
C ARG A 12 0.48 -34.61 4.09
N GLY A 13 -0.79 -34.54 3.71
CA GLY A 13 -1.66 -35.71 3.62
C GLY A 13 -2.81 -35.51 2.64
N GLN A 14 -2.60 -35.97 1.42
CA GLN A 14 -3.55 -36.55 0.45
C GLN A 14 -4.90 -35.83 0.23
N TYR A 15 -4.98 -35.08 -0.90
CA TYR A 15 -6.22 -35.01 -1.68
C TYR A 15 -5.93 -35.43 -3.12
N LYS A 16 -6.50 -36.59 -3.51
CA LYS A 16 -6.60 -37.00 -4.91
C LYS A 16 -7.75 -36.21 -5.54
N PHE A 17 -7.46 -35.30 -6.44
CA PHE A 17 -8.44 -34.75 -7.37
C PHE A 17 -8.43 -35.56 -8.67
N VAL A 18 -9.55 -36.17 -8.97
CA VAL A 18 -9.85 -36.76 -10.29
C VAL A 18 -10.68 -35.73 -11.06
N GLY A 19 -10.12 -35.17 -12.09
CA GLY A 19 -10.82 -34.27 -13.01
C GLY A 19 -9.84 -33.51 -13.88
N ILE A 20 -9.38 -34.15 -14.96
CA ILE A 20 -8.50 -33.52 -15.97
C ILE A 20 -9.35 -32.62 -16.85
N ILE A 21 -9.33 -31.31 -16.62
CA ILE A 21 -9.69 -30.33 -17.63
C ILE A 21 -8.40 -30.03 -18.38
N PRO A 22 -8.33 -30.23 -19.72
CA PRO A 22 -7.11 -29.93 -20.45
C PRO A 22 -6.78 -28.43 -20.36
N PRO A 23 -5.51 -28.05 -20.17
CA PRO A 23 -5.12 -26.65 -20.12
C PRO A 23 -5.46 -25.98 -21.46
N LEU A 24 -6.28 -24.95 -21.40
CA LEU A 24 -6.55 -24.09 -22.54
C LEU A 24 -5.25 -23.35 -22.89
N ILE A 25 -4.48 -23.86 -23.86
CA ILE A 25 -3.27 -23.18 -24.34
C ILE A 25 -3.70 -22.00 -25.19
N ILE A 26 -3.90 -20.85 -24.55
CA ILE A 26 -4.08 -19.58 -25.24
C ILE A 26 -2.69 -19.09 -25.65
N LYS A 27 -2.35 -19.25 -26.95
CA LYS A 27 -1.15 -18.63 -27.53
C LYS A 27 -1.43 -17.14 -27.71
N PHE A 28 -0.81 -16.30 -26.90
CA PHE A 28 -0.79 -14.85 -27.14
C PHE A 28 0.26 -14.50 -28.19
N PRO A 29 -0.02 -13.56 -29.11
CA PRO A 29 0.98 -13.10 -30.07
C PRO A 29 2.12 -12.39 -29.35
N THR A 30 3.36 -12.77 -29.65
CA THR A 30 4.59 -12.24 -29.04
C THR A 30 4.99 -10.85 -29.55
N ASN A 31 4.28 -10.30 -30.53
CA ASN A 31 4.48 -8.94 -31.03
C ASN A 31 3.29 -8.09 -30.59
N ASN A 32 3.45 -7.31 -29.53
CA ASN A 32 2.46 -6.35 -29.08
C ASN A 32 2.73 -4.98 -29.73
N PRO A 33 1.91 -4.52 -30.71
CA PRO A 33 2.02 -3.17 -31.27
C PRO A 33 1.49 -2.08 -30.32
N TYR A 34 1.00 -2.45 -29.14
CA TYR A 34 0.44 -1.56 -28.14
C TYR A 34 1.38 -1.42 -26.93
N SER A 35 2.65 -1.00 -27.17
CA SER A 35 3.46 -0.53 -26.06
C SER A 35 2.92 0.85 -25.64
N PHE A 36 2.31 0.95 -24.46
CA PHE A 36 2.06 2.23 -23.83
C PHE A 36 3.40 2.86 -23.51
N HIS A 37 3.73 3.96 -24.18
CA HIS A 37 4.90 4.75 -23.84
C HIS A 37 4.50 5.72 -22.72
N MET A 38 4.83 5.37 -21.48
CA MET A 38 4.77 6.31 -20.37
C MET A 38 5.51 7.59 -20.74
N ARG A 39 5.01 8.74 -20.29
CA ARG A 39 5.70 10.03 -20.46
C ARG A 39 7.13 9.98 -19.93
N ALA A 40 7.97 10.87 -20.39
CA ALA A 40 9.30 11.06 -19.79
C ALA A 40 9.14 11.32 -18.28
N PHE A 41 10.04 10.82 -17.48
CA PHE A 41 9.95 10.86 -16.01
C PHE A 41 9.55 12.24 -15.45
N LYS A 42 10.19 13.31 -15.97
CA LYS A 42 9.92 14.69 -15.54
C LYS A 42 8.51 15.23 -15.91
N ASP A 43 7.85 14.58 -16.87
CA ASP A 43 6.56 15.00 -17.42
C ASP A 43 5.41 14.09 -16.95
N LEU A 44 5.67 13.17 -16.01
CA LEU A 44 4.69 12.26 -15.45
C LEU A 44 3.56 13.01 -14.76
N LYS A 45 2.33 12.60 -15.04
CA LYS A 45 1.13 13.09 -14.38
C LYS A 45 0.61 12.05 -13.41
N ILE A 46 0.29 12.49 -12.21
CA ILE A 46 -0.08 11.60 -11.12
C ILE A 46 -1.44 11.99 -10.59
N ALA A 47 -2.32 11.02 -10.46
CA ALA A 47 -3.56 11.18 -9.71
C ALA A 47 -3.46 10.43 -8.36
N VAL A 48 -4.06 11.00 -7.32
CA VAL A 48 -4.10 10.39 -5.99
C VAL A 48 -5.55 10.28 -5.54
N ALA A 49 -6.04 9.06 -5.38
CA ALA A 49 -7.39 8.76 -4.92
C ALA A 49 -7.45 8.67 -3.39
N GLY A 50 -8.17 9.60 -2.77
CA GLY A 50 -8.27 9.78 -1.32
C GLY A 50 -7.28 10.82 -0.78
N THR A 51 -7.76 11.71 0.08
CA THR A 51 -6.99 12.79 0.71
C THR A 51 -6.95 12.69 2.24
N GLY A 52 -6.87 11.46 2.75
CA GLY A 52 -6.50 11.19 4.13
C GLY A 52 -4.99 11.39 4.36
N TYR A 53 -4.47 10.96 5.52
CA TYR A 53 -3.05 11.10 5.85
C TYR A 53 -2.12 10.53 4.79
N VAL A 54 -2.40 9.33 4.29
CA VAL A 54 -1.58 8.66 3.27
C VAL A 54 -1.67 9.41 1.94
N GLY A 55 -2.88 9.65 1.43
CA GLY A 55 -3.05 10.24 0.10
C GLY A 55 -2.59 11.69 0.03
N LEU A 56 -2.94 12.53 1.01
CA LEU A 56 -2.54 13.93 0.98
C LEU A 56 -1.03 14.12 1.16
N SER A 57 -0.40 13.31 2.03
CA SER A 57 1.05 13.39 2.20
C SER A 57 1.81 12.96 0.94
N ILE A 58 1.36 11.91 0.25
CA ILE A 58 1.93 11.50 -1.04
C ILE A 58 1.66 12.54 -2.13
N ALA A 59 0.44 13.08 -2.21
CA ALA A 59 0.13 14.13 -3.17
C ALA A 59 1.01 15.38 -2.97
N THR A 60 1.21 15.79 -1.72
CA THR A 60 2.10 16.89 -1.37
C THR A 60 3.56 16.59 -1.72
N LEU A 61 4.04 15.38 -1.39
CA LEU A 61 5.40 14.93 -1.70
C LEU A 61 5.69 15.02 -3.19
N LEU A 62 4.83 14.40 -4.01
CA LEU A 62 5.04 14.28 -5.46
C LEU A 62 4.81 15.59 -6.21
N SER A 63 3.93 16.46 -5.69
CA SER A 63 3.62 17.74 -6.33
C SER A 63 4.76 18.77 -6.27
N GLN A 64 5.83 18.49 -5.55
CA GLN A 64 7.06 19.30 -5.60
C GLN A 64 7.71 19.26 -6.98
N HIS A 65 7.57 18.16 -7.72
CA HIS A 65 8.27 17.89 -8.98
C HIS A 65 7.34 17.54 -10.14
N HIS A 66 6.13 17.04 -9.88
CA HIS A 66 5.19 16.51 -10.86
C HIS A 66 3.82 17.18 -10.77
N ASP A 67 3.04 17.13 -11.87
CA ASP A 67 1.65 17.57 -11.87
C ASP A 67 0.80 16.50 -11.15
N VAL A 68 0.22 16.87 -10.02
CA VAL A 68 -0.57 15.97 -9.17
C VAL A 68 -2.00 16.45 -9.06
N THR A 69 -2.94 15.55 -9.33
CA THR A 69 -4.37 15.78 -9.11
C THR A 69 -4.88 14.88 -7.99
N ALA A 70 -5.21 15.47 -6.85
CA ALA A 70 -5.81 14.77 -5.72
C ALA A 70 -7.33 14.65 -5.93
N VAL A 71 -7.87 13.46 -5.72
CA VAL A 71 -9.30 13.17 -5.86
C VAL A 71 -9.87 12.79 -4.49
N ASP A 72 -10.94 13.46 -4.09
CA ASP A 72 -11.70 13.09 -2.90
C ASP A 72 -13.19 13.24 -3.16
N VAL A 73 -14.03 12.55 -2.40
CA VAL A 73 -15.48 12.61 -2.50
C VAL A 73 -16.08 13.73 -1.63
N ILE A 74 -15.28 14.37 -0.79
CA ILE A 74 -15.71 15.40 0.16
C ILE A 74 -15.39 16.80 -0.40
N PRO A 75 -16.39 17.61 -0.79
CA PRO A 75 -16.17 18.91 -1.41
C PRO A 75 -15.35 19.88 -0.55
N GLU A 76 -15.56 19.87 0.76
CA GLU A 76 -14.86 20.74 1.69
C GLU A 76 -13.34 20.46 1.69
N LYS A 77 -12.93 19.20 1.60
CA LYS A 77 -11.51 18.83 1.51
C LYS A 77 -10.89 19.31 0.22
N VAL A 78 -11.59 19.10 -0.90
CA VAL A 78 -11.14 19.57 -2.22
C VAL A 78 -10.95 21.08 -2.22
N ASP A 79 -11.90 21.84 -1.70
CA ASP A 79 -11.82 23.30 -1.61
C ASP A 79 -10.66 23.75 -0.72
N LYS A 80 -10.46 23.14 0.45
CA LYS A 80 -9.33 23.42 1.33
C LYS A 80 -7.99 23.21 0.64
N ILE A 81 -7.78 22.06 -0.01
CA ILE A 81 -6.53 21.74 -0.70
C ILE A 81 -6.23 22.76 -1.81
N ASN A 82 -7.24 23.13 -2.61
CA ASN A 82 -7.08 24.14 -3.67
C ASN A 82 -6.74 25.52 -3.13
N ARG A 83 -7.18 25.85 -1.93
CA ARG A 83 -6.80 27.09 -1.21
C ARG A 83 -5.52 26.96 -0.40
N ARG A 84 -4.80 25.84 -0.49
CA ARG A 84 -3.59 25.55 0.31
C ARG A 84 -3.86 25.57 1.82
N VAL A 85 -5.01 25.07 2.22
CA VAL A 85 -5.37 24.80 3.62
C VAL A 85 -5.43 23.29 3.83
N SER A 86 -4.70 22.76 4.78
CA SER A 86 -4.73 21.32 5.05
C SER A 86 -6.09 20.88 5.63
N PRO A 87 -6.77 19.87 5.06
CA PRO A 87 -7.97 19.31 5.64
C PRO A 87 -7.70 18.32 6.78
N ILE A 88 -6.45 18.00 7.06
CA ILE A 88 -6.00 17.09 8.12
C ILE A 88 -4.93 17.78 8.97
N GLN A 89 -4.75 17.30 10.18
CA GLN A 89 -3.72 17.81 11.08
C GLN A 89 -2.37 17.18 10.76
N ASP A 90 -1.50 17.92 10.07
CA ASP A 90 -0.11 17.53 9.77
C ASP A 90 0.72 18.80 9.57
N GLU A 91 1.59 19.08 10.54
CA GLU A 91 2.41 20.29 10.57
C GLU A 91 3.27 20.49 9.31
N TYR A 92 3.79 19.39 8.74
CA TYR A 92 4.62 19.47 7.55
C TYR A 92 3.79 19.72 6.29
N ILE A 93 2.56 19.21 6.19
CA ILE A 93 1.65 19.55 5.07
C ILE A 93 1.28 21.01 5.15
N GLU A 94 0.92 21.52 6.33
CA GLU A 94 0.59 22.94 6.54
C GLU A 94 1.77 23.85 6.15
N LYS A 95 2.98 23.49 6.57
CA LYS A 95 4.21 24.19 6.21
C LYS A 95 4.46 24.18 4.70
N TYR A 96 4.34 23.01 4.05
CA TYR A 96 4.58 22.90 2.60
C TYR A 96 3.53 23.64 1.79
N PHE A 97 2.29 23.66 2.22
CA PHE A 97 1.23 24.44 1.59
C PHE A 97 1.47 25.95 1.69
N ALA A 98 2.10 26.41 2.77
CA ALA A 98 2.41 27.83 2.98
C ALA A 98 3.70 28.27 2.27
N GLU A 99 4.72 27.41 2.20
CA GLU A 99 6.08 27.80 1.82
C GLU A 99 6.54 27.31 0.44
N LYS A 100 5.88 26.26 -0.12
CA LYS A 100 6.35 25.63 -1.36
C LYS A 100 5.41 25.90 -2.53
N GLU A 101 6.00 26.06 -3.71
CA GLU A 101 5.25 25.99 -4.96
C GLU A 101 4.95 24.53 -5.29
N LEU A 102 3.71 24.12 -5.10
CA LEU A 102 3.26 22.76 -5.33
C LEU A 102 2.38 22.71 -6.59
N ARG A 103 2.73 21.83 -7.53
CA ARG A 103 1.91 21.54 -8.71
C ARG A 103 0.77 20.57 -8.33
N LEU A 104 -0.04 20.98 -7.36
CA LEU A 104 -1.13 20.22 -6.77
C LEU A 104 -2.47 20.88 -7.07
N THR A 105 -3.41 20.10 -7.62
CA THR A 105 -4.82 20.46 -7.72
C THR A 105 -5.67 19.39 -7.06
N ALA A 106 -6.88 19.73 -6.63
CA ALA A 106 -7.81 18.77 -6.07
C ALA A 106 -9.16 18.86 -6.82
N THR A 107 -9.84 17.71 -6.96
CA THR A 107 -11.10 17.63 -7.67
C THR A 107 -12.03 16.55 -7.10
N LEU A 108 -13.33 16.71 -7.33
CA LEU A 108 -14.32 15.66 -7.11
C LEU A 108 -14.48 14.74 -8.33
N ASP A 109 -13.97 15.16 -9.51
CA ASP A 109 -14.09 14.42 -10.76
C ASP A 109 -12.91 13.46 -10.96
N GLY A 110 -13.05 12.25 -10.43
CA GLY A 110 -12.06 11.18 -10.62
C GLY A 110 -11.90 10.77 -12.09
N ARG A 111 -12.99 10.84 -12.89
CA ARG A 111 -12.92 10.52 -14.33
C ARG A 111 -11.97 11.43 -15.09
N ALA A 112 -12.06 12.72 -14.84
CA ALA A 112 -11.18 13.69 -15.47
C ALA A 112 -9.73 13.51 -14.97
N ALA A 113 -9.54 13.30 -13.66
CA ALA A 113 -8.23 13.14 -13.06
C ALA A 113 -7.48 11.90 -13.57
N TYR A 114 -8.16 10.76 -13.69
CA TYR A 114 -7.51 9.48 -14.06
C TYR A 114 -7.28 9.35 -15.56
N ARG A 115 -8.07 10.05 -16.40
CA ARG A 115 -8.00 9.92 -17.87
C ARG A 115 -6.62 10.22 -18.44
N ASP A 116 -5.90 11.15 -17.88
CA ASP A 116 -4.59 11.61 -18.38
C ASP A 116 -3.46 11.33 -17.39
N ALA A 117 -3.68 10.49 -16.40
CA ALA A 117 -2.66 10.11 -15.41
C ALA A 117 -1.78 8.96 -15.92
N ASP A 118 -0.48 9.05 -15.70
CA ASP A 118 0.46 7.93 -15.88
C ASP A 118 0.42 6.99 -14.67
N PHE A 119 0.32 7.58 -13.48
CA PHE A 119 0.15 6.85 -12.22
C PHE A 119 -1.13 7.26 -11.51
N VAL A 120 -1.85 6.28 -10.98
CA VAL A 120 -2.98 6.49 -10.06
C VAL A 120 -2.65 5.83 -8.73
N VAL A 121 -2.34 6.66 -7.73
CA VAL A 121 -2.05 6.21 -6.36
C VAL A 121 -3.36 6.06 -5.61
N ILE A 122 -3.67 4.85 -5.15
CA ILE A 122 -4.93 4.52 -4.46
C ILE A 122 -4.67 4.52 -2.95
N ALA A 123 -5.13 5.58 -2.29
CA ALA A 123 -5.09 5.77 -0.84
C ALA A 123 -6.51 5.87 -0.25
N ALA A 124 -7.44 5.14 -0.84
CA ALA A 124 -8.82 5.05 -0.38
C ALA A 124 -8.90 4.35 0.99
N PRO A 125 -9.87 4.72 1.85
CA PRO A 125 -10.00 4.09 3.15
C PRO A 125 -10.33 2.60 3.02
N THR A 126 -9.71 1.79 3.91
CA THR A 126 -10.03 0.38 4.09
C THR A 126 -10.45 0.17 5.54
N ASN A 127 -11.74 0.04 5.78
CA ASN A 127 -12.27 -0.16 7.12
C ASN A 127 -12.21 -1.65 7.48
N TYR A 128 -11.85 -1.93 8.72
CA TYR A 128 -11.93 -3.29 9.24
C TYR A 128 -13.18 -3.43 10.12
N ASP A 129 -14.01 -4.44 9.80
CA ASP A 129 -15.16 -4.83 10.61
C ASP A 129 -14.73 -5.98 11.54
N PRO A 130 -14.53 -5.72 12.86
CA PRO A 130 -14.04 -6.74 13.79
C PRO A 130 -15.09 -7.82 14.10
N VAL A 131 -16.37 -7.57 13.82
CA VAL A 131 -17.44 -8.54 14.01
C VAL A 131 -17.45 -9.57 12.89
N LYS A 132 -17.20 -9.12 11.67
CA LYS A 132 -17.16 -9.97 10.47
C LYS A 132 -15.74 -10.45 10.13
N ASN A 133 -14.71 -9.99 10.84
CA ASN A 133 -13.30 -10.21 10.49
C ASN A 133 -13.03 -9.91 9.01
N PHE A 134 -13.49 -8.75 8.55
CA PHE A 134 -13.50 -8.40 7.14
C PHE A 134 -12.92 -7.01 6.90
N PHE A 135 -11.99 -6.92 5.93
CA PHE A 135 -11.52 -5.65 5.40
C PHE A 135 -12.44 -5.19 4.27
N ASP A 136 -13.05 -4.05 4.43
CA ASP A 136 -13.84 -3.43 3.37
C ASP A 136 -12.92 -2.72 2.37
N THR A 137 -12.75 -3.34 1.22
CA THR A 137 -11.86 -2.88 0.14
C THR A 137 -12.62 -2.34 -1.06
N HIS A 138 -13.96 -2.19 -0.97
CA HIS A 138 -14.77 -1.79 -2.12
C HIS A 138 -14.34 -0.44 -2.72
N HIS A 139 -13.92 0.53 -1.91
CA HIS A 139 -13.45 1.81 -2.42
C HIS A 139 -12.18 1.70 -3.27
N ILE A 140 -11.31 0.71 -3.01
CA ILE A 140 -10.15 0.44 -3.87
C ILE A 140 -10.63 -0.08 -5.23
N GLU A 141 -11.58 -0.99 -5.21
CA GLU A 141 -12.13 -1.59 -6.44
C GLU A 141 -12.91 -0.57 -7.26
N ASP A 142 -13.67 0.34 -6.63
CA ASP A 142 -14.36 1.45 -7.29
C ASP A 142 -13.36 2.33 -8.06
N VAL A 143 -12.21 2.64 -7.46
CA VAL A 143 -11.15 3.40 -8.14
C VAL A 143 -10.56 2.61 -9.30
N ILE A 144 -10.25 1.32 -9.10
CA ILE A 144 -9.71 0.46 -10.16
C ILE A 144 -10.69 0.38 -11.34
N ASP A 145 -11.99 0.16 -11.08
CA ASP A 145 -13.01 0.06 -12.11
C ASP A 145 -13.12 1.38 -12.91
N LEU A 146 -13.07 2.51 -12.22
CA LEU A 146 -13.11 3.82 -12.87
C LEU A 146 -11.85 4.08 -13.71
N VAL A 147 -10.66 3.71 -13.20
CA VAL A 147 -9.41 3.83 -13.97
C VAL A 147 -9.46 2.94 -15.21
N LEU A 148 -9.87 1.69 -15.08
CA LEU A 148 -9.99 0.78 -16.24
C LEU A 148 -10.97 1.26 -17.29
N GLU A 149 -12.03 1.99 -16.88
CA GLU A 149 -12.99 2.58 -17.80
C GLU A 149 -12.42 3.76 -18.60
N VAL A 150 -11.66 4.66 -17.94
CA VAL A 150 -11.23 5.93 -18.56
C VAL A 150 -9.78 5.92 -19.05
N ASN A 151 -8.92 5.09 -18.49
CA ASN A 151 -7.49 5.00 -18.83
C ASN A 151 -6.91 3.64 -18.40
N PRO A 152 -7.20 2.55 -19.12
CA PRO A 152 -6.71 1.21 -18.77
C PRO A 152 -5.19 1.04 -18.87
N ASP A 153 -4.47 2.03 -19.39
CA ASP A 153 -3.01 2.00 -19.50
C ASP A 153 -2.32 2.60 -18.27
N ALA A 154 -3.02 3.35 -17.43
CA ALA A 154 -2.45 3.93 -16.22
C ALA A 154 -1.89 2.86 -15.27
N VAL A 155 -0.78 3.17 -14.59
CA VAL A 155 -0.22 2.32 -13.54
C VAL A 155 -0.89 2.66 -12.21
N MET A 156 -1.63 1.70 -11.67
CA MET A 156 -2.31 1.83 -10.38
C MET A 156 -1.37 1.34 -9.26
N VAL A 157 -1.27 2.12 -8.18
CA VAL A 157 -0.46 1.77 -7.01
C VAL A 157 -1.32 1.84 -5.75
N ILE A 158 -1.63 0.69 -5.16
CA ILE A 158 -2.34 0.65 -3.89
C ILE A 158 -1.38 1.03 -2.77
N LYS A 159 -1.75 2.06 -2.01
CA LYS A 159 -1.05 2.52 -0.79
C LYS A 159 -1.85 2.21 0.48
N SER A 160 -3.13 1.92 0.37
CA SER A 160 -3.99 1.53 1.49
C SER A 160 -3.55 0.21 2.10
N THR A 161 -3.72 0.04 3.42
CA THR A 161 -3.48 -1.26 4.08
C THR A 161 -4.56 -2.26 3.66
N ILE A 162 -4.12 -3.43 3.21
CA ILE A 162 -4.96 -4.49 2.65
C ILE A 162 -4.52 -5.85 3.20
N PRO A 163 -5.39 -6.87 3.17
CA PRO A 163 -5.03 -8.24 3.56
C PRO A 163 -3.94 -8.85 2.67
N VAL A 164 -3.15 -9.75 3.23
CA VAL A 164 -2.12 -10.48 2.47
C VAL A 164 -2.78 -11.35 1.39
N GLY A 165 -2.34 -11.18 0.15
CA GLY A 165 -2.87 -11.88 -1.03
C GLY A 165 -3.94 -11.10 -1.79
N TYR A 166 -4.41 -9.96 -1.26
CA TYR A 166 -5.48 -9.18 -1.88
C TYR A 166 -5.13 -8.70 -3.29
N THR A 167 -3.94 -8.12 -3.50
CA THR A 167 -3.54 -7.65 -4.85
C THR A 167 -3.51 -8.77 -5.88
N ARG A 168 -3.06 -9.97 -5.51
CA ARG A 168 -3.10 -11.13 -6.40
C ARG A 168 -4.52 -11.58 -6.70
N SER A 169 -5.42 -11.54 -5.71
CA SER A 169 -6.83 -11.88 -5.92
C SER A 169 -7.51 -10.91 -6.91
N LEU A 170 -7.08 -9.65 -6.97
CA LEU A 170 -7.54 -8.69 -7.98
C LEU A 170 -7.15 -9.11 -9.40
N TYR A 171 -5.93 -9.63 -9.62
CA TYR A 171 -5.56 -10.19 -10.93
C TYR A 171 -6.52 -11.29 -11.36
N LYS A 172 -6.88 -12.20 -10.45
CA LYS A 172 -7.87 -13.25 -10.72
C LYS A 172 -9.25 -12.65 -10.99
N LYS A 173 -9.70 -11.68 -10.18
CA LYS A 173 -11.00 -11.01 -10.33
C LYS A 173 -11.12 -10.32 -11.69
N TYR A 174 -10.09 -9.59 -12.11
CA TYR A 174 -10.13 -8.80 -13.34
C TYR A 174 -9.77 -9.59 -14.60
N ALA A 175 -9.16 -10.77 -14.51
CA ALA A 175 -8.73 -11.57 -15.67
C ALA A 175 -9.87 -11.78 -16.67
N LEU A 176 -11.08 -12.11 -16.21
CA LEU A 176 -12.23 -12.32 -17.09
C LEU A 176 -12.66 -11.04 -17.81
N GLN A 177 -12.59 -9.89 -17.15
CA GLN A 177 -12.92 -8.60 -17.78
C GLN A 177 -11.95 -8.27 -18.90
N PHE A 178 -10.64 -8.48 -18.72
CA PHE A 178 -9.61 -8.27 -19.75
C PHE A 178 -9.76 -9.24 -20.94
N LEU A 179 -10.36 -10.41 -20.74
CA LEU A 179 -10.63 -11.36 -21.80
C LEU A 179 -11.91 -11.04 -22.58
N LEU A 180 -12.95 -10.51 -21.92
CA LEU A 180 -14.28 -10.36 -22.50
C LEU A 180 -14.61 -8.94 -22.97
N LYS A 181 -14.09 -7.90 -22.29
CA LYS A 181 -14.40 -6.51 -22.64
C LYS A 181 -13.57 -6.04 -23.83
N PRO A 182 -14.21 -5.60 -24.94
CA PRO A 182 -13.49 -5.15 -26.13
C PRO A 182 -12.50 -4.02 -25.86
N GLU A 183 -12.84 -3.09 -24.97
CA GLU A 183 -12.03 -1.93 -24.58
C GLU A 183 -10.74 -2.30 -23.83
N LEU A 184 -10.71 -3.48 -23.18
CA LEU A 184 -9.54 -4.02 -22.49
C LEU A 184 -8.73 -5.00 -23.33
N LYS A 185 -9.19 -5.30 -24.54
CA LYS A 185 -8.51 -6.26 -25.41
C LYS A 185 -7.10 -5.79 -25.76
N GLY A 186 -6.10 -6.62 -25.44
CA GLY A 186 -4.69 -6.30 -25.66
C GLY A 186 -4.07 -5.38 -24.62
N LYS A 187 -4.84 -4.84 -23.69
CA LYS A 187 -4.34 -4.07 -22.55
C LYS A 187 -3.75 -4.98 -21.48
N ARG A 188 -3.04 -4.37 -20.54
CA ARG A 188 -2.45 -5.05 -19.39
C ARG A 188 -2.98 -4.48 -18.09
N PHE A 189 -3.11 -5.31 -17.07
CA PHE A 189 -3.50 -4.87 -15.73
C PHE A 189 -2.26 -4.38 -14.99
N ASN A 190 -2.10 -3.06 -14.93
CA ASN A 190 -0.94 -2.38 -14.38
C ASN A 190 -1.19 -2.06 -12.91
N LEU A 191 -1.08 -3.08 -12.04
CA LEU A 191 -1.30 -2.92 -10.60
C LEU A 191 -0.02 -3.21 -9.82
N LEU A 192 0.33 -2.28 -8.94
CA LEU A 192 1.42 -2.38 -7.96
C LEU A 192 0.86 -2.23 -6.55
N PHE A 193 1.66 -2.62 -5.55
CA PHE A 193 1.39 -2.35 -4.15
C PHE A 193 2.61 -1.69 -3.50
N SER A 194 2.40 -0.59 -2.80
CA SER A 194 3.49 0.06 -2.06
C SER A 194 3.01 0.42 -0.66
N PRO A 195 3.36 -0.37 0.38
CA PRO A 195 2.94 -0.11 1.74
C PRO A 195 3.42 1.26 2.23
N GLU A 196 2.67 1.82 3.17
CA GLU A 196 3.07 3.00 3.92
C GLU A 196 3.53 2.62 5.33
N PHE A 197 4.39 3.45 5.92
CA PHE A 197 4.90 3.29 7.29
C PHE A 197 4.84 4.62 8.04
N LEU A 198 3.72 5.33 7.87
CA LEU A 198 3.51 6.70 8.32
C LEU A 198 2.91 6.71 9.72
N ARG A 199 3.20 7.78 10.46
CA ARG A 199 2.52 8.12 11.72
C ARG A 199 1.46 9.18 11.43
N GLU A 200 0.30 9.06 12.07
CA GLU A 200 -0.71 10.11 12.05
C GLU A 200 -0.10 11.44 12.54
N SER A 201 -0.53 12.53 11.96
CA SER A 201 -0.03 13.89 12.20
C SER A 201 1.44 14.15 11.83
N LYS A 202 2.16 13.15 11.28
CA LYS A 202 3.55 13.25 10.79
C LYS A 202 3.75 12.58 9.44
N ALA A 203 2.67 12.41 8.69
CA ALA A 203 2.69 11.61 7.47
C ALA A 203 3.61 12.19 6.38
N LEU A 204 3.60 13.51 6.19
CA LEU A 204 4.53 14.12 5.22
C LEU A 204 5.98 14.06 5.72
N TYR A 205 6.23 14.29 7.01
CA TYR A 205 7.58 14.12 7.57
C TYR A 205 8.13 12.71 7.30
N ASP A 206 7.32 11.68 7.57
CA ASP A 206 7.73 10.29 7.37
C ASP A 206 7.93 9.94 5.88
N ASN A 207 7.26 10.63 4.96
CA ASN A 207 7.52 10.53 3.52
C ASN A 207 8.78 11.31 3.07
N LEU A 208 9.09 12.44 3.72
CA LEU A 208 10.31 13.22 3.45
C LEU A 208 11.57 12.52 3.99
N TYR A 209 11.44 11.77 5.08
CA TYR A 209 12.51 11.02 5.74
C TYR A 209 12.14 9.54 5.91
N PRO A 210 11.86 8.83 4.82
CA PRO A 210 11.37 7.46 4.93
C PRO A 210 12.44 6.52 5.47
N SER A 211 12.04 5.59 6.32
CA SER A 211 12.94 4.53 6.79
C SER A 211 13.33 3.60 5.64
N ARG A 212 12.40 3.37 4.72
CA ARG A 212 12.53 2.50 3.54
C ARG A 212 11.41 2.78 2.54
N ILE A 213 11.64 2.41 1.29
CA ILE A 213 10.63 2.33 0.23
C ILE A 213 10.47 0.86 -0.15
N ILE A 214 9.24 0.38 -0.23
CA ILE A 214 8.93 -0.97 -0.69
C ILE A 214 7.91 -0.87 -1.82
N VAL A 215 8.18 -1.55 -2.93
CA VAL A 215 7.23 -1.67 -4.03
C VAL A 215 7.08 -3.14 -4.41
N GLY A 216 5.86 -3.63 -4.25
CA GLY A 216 5.43 -4.94 -4.68
C GLY A 216 4.89 -4.89 -6.11
N TYR A 217 5.32 -5.83 -6.95
CA TYR A 217 4.85 -5.97 -8.32
C TYR A 217 4.40 -7.41 -8.61
N PRO A 218 3.62 -7.67 -9.67
CA PRO A 218 3.14 -9.00 -9.97
C PRO A 218 4.31 -9.93 -10.32
N LYS A 219 4.60 -10.84 -9.40
CA LYS A 219 5.66 -11.83 -9.50
C LYS A 219 5.07 -13.23 -9.47
N MET A 220 5.52 -14.09 -10.37
CA MET A 220 5.11 -15.50 -10.36
C MET A 220 5.66 -16.19 -9.11
N ILE A 221 4.86 -17.02 -8.46
CA ILE A 221 5.32 -17.86 -7.35
C ILE A 221 5.80 -19.19 -7.94
N GLU A 222 7.08 -19.50 -7.76
CA GLU A 222 7.67 -20.75 -8.23
C GLU A 222 7.03 -21.96 -7.54
N GLY A 223 6.88 -23.05 -8.28
CA GLY A 223 6.30 -24.30 -7.77
C GLY A 223 4.78 -24.30 -7.63
N THR A 224 4.10 -23.23 -8.04
CA THR A 224 2.64 -23.10 -8.02
C THR A 224 2.09 -22.89 -9.44
N GLU A 225 2.56 -23.65 -10.42
CA GLU A 225 2.21 -23.50 -11.84
C GLU A 225 0.71 -23.65 -12.13
N PHE A 226 -0.01 -24.36 -11.25
CA PHE A 226 -1.46 -24.56 -11.34
C PHE A 226 -2.27 -23.57 -10.50
N ASP A 227 -1.64 -22.56 -9.91
CA ASP A 227 -2.31 -21.52 -9.14
C ASP A 227 -3.07 -20.59 -10.10
N GLU A 228 -4.36 -20.40 -9.85
CA GLU A 228 -5.23 -19.53 -10.66
C GLU A 228 -4.76 -18.06 -10.65
N GLU A 229 -4.16 -17.61 -9.56
CA GLU A 229 -3.58 -16.26 -9.46
C GLU A 229 -2.35 -16.12 -10.37
N ASN A 230 -1.46 -17.13 -10.41
CA ASN A 230 -0.35 -17.17 -11.35
C ASN A 230 -0.83 -17.18 -12.80
N ALA A 231 -1.88 -17.96 -13.10
CA ALA A 231 -2.48 -18.00 -14.42
C ALA A 231 -3.05 -16.63 -14.83
N ALA A 232 -3.71 -15.94 -13.91
CA ALA A 232 -4.23 -14.59 -14.12
C ALA A 232 -3.11 -13.58 -14.35
N ILE A 233 -2.07 -13.57 -13.52
CA ILE A 233 -0.89 -12.69 -13.68
C ILE A 233 -0.23 -12.94 -15.04
N LYS A 234 -0.06 -14.19 -15.45
CA LYS A 234 0.48 -14.55 -16.77
C LYS A 234 -0.40 -14.05 -17.92
N ALA A 235 -1.72 -14.09 -17.75
CA ALA A 235 -2.68 -13.71 -18.78
C ALA A 235 -2.77 -12.19 -18.98
N ILE A 236 -2.91 -11.43 -17.91
CA ILE A 236 -3.20 -9.98 -17.96
C ILE A 236 -2.14 -9.08 -17.32
N GLY A 237 -1.19 -9.64 -16.55
CA GLY A 237 -0.11 -8.86 -15.95
C GLY A 237 0.82 -8.24 -16.99
N ASN A 238 1.39 -7.09 -16.63
CA ASN A 238 2.33 -6.40 -17.50
C ASN A 238 3.75 -6.94 -17.28
N PRO A 239 4.46 -7.36 -18.34
CA PRO A 239 5.85 -7.79 -18.23
C PRO A 239 6.81 -6.65 -17.80
N GLU A 240 6.42 -5.38 -17.98
CA GLU A 240 7.18 -4.20 -17.57
C GLU A 240 6.86 -3.73 -16.14
N ALA A 241 6.10 -4.51 -15.35
CA ALA A 241 5.65 -4.12 -14.02
C ALA A 241 6.80 -3.82 -13.05
N GLU A 242 7.95 -4.48 -13.20
CA GLU A 242 9.16 -4.19 -12.41
C GLU A 242 9.71 -2.80 -12.74
N ALA A 243 9.80 -2.42 -14.01
CA ALA A 243 10.23 -1.09 -14.43
C ALA A 243 9.27 0.01 -13.96
N TYR A 244 7.96 -0.27 -13.90
CA TYR A 244 7.00 0.64 -13.30
C TYR A 244 7.17 0.77 -11.79
N ALA A 245 7.49 -0.33 -11.11
CA ALA A 245 7.80 -0.31 -9.68
C ALA A 245 9.06 0.51 -9.39
N GLU A 246 10.11 0.38 -10.21
CA GLU A 246 11.32 1.20 -10.12
C GLU A 246 11.02 2.68 -10.37
N THR A 247 10.19 2.98 -11.38
CA THR A 247 9.77 4.36 -11.68
C THR A 247 9.01 4.97 -10.51
N PHE A 248 8.07 4.22 -9.91
CA PHE A 248 7.32 4.68 -8.75
C PHE A 248 8.22 4.90 -7.52
N ALA A 249 9.15 3.99 -7.26
CA ALA A 249 10.13 4.17 -6.18
C ALA A 249 10.98 5.44 -6.39
N ARG A 250 11.40 5.71 -7.62
CA ARG A 250 12.15 6.93 -7.98
C ARG A 250 11.31 8.20 -7.75
N LEU A 251 10.01 8.18 -8.03
CA LEU A 251 9.12 9.31 -7.72
C LEU A 251 9.11 9.62 -6.21
N LEU A 252 9.06 8.58 -5.37
CA LEU A 252 9.11 8.75 -3.91
C LEU A 252 10.48 9.26 -3.44
N GLN A 253 11.57 8.75 -4.03
CA GLN A 253 12.93 9.20 -3.71
C GLN A 253 13.17 10.66 -4.11
N GLU A 254 12.68 11.08 -5.28
CA GLU A 254 12.84 12.46 -5.76
C GLU A 254 12.13 13.47 -4.83
N GLY A 255 10.95 13.11 -4.29
CA GLY A 255 10.22 13.97 -3.35
C GLY A 255 10.81 13.98 -1.94
N ALA A 256 11.59 12.98 -1.55
CA ALA A 256 12.17 12.86 -0.21
C ALA A 256 13.35 13.84 -0.02
N ILE A 257 13.59 14.20 1.26
CA ILE A 257 14.79 14.97 1.66
C ILE A 257 15.93 14.03 2.03
N LYS A 258 15.58 12.84 2.56
CA LYS A 258 16.58 11.86 2.97
C LYS A 258 17.28 11.27 1.76
N ASP A 259 18.62 11.27 1.81
CA ASP A 259 19.47 10.53 0.88
C ASP A 259 19.56 9.04 1.30
N ASP A 260 20.04 8.18 0.40
CA ASP A 260 20.34 6.75 0.64
C ASP A 260 19.17 5.97 1.26
N ILE A 261 17.98 6.09 0.65
CA ILE A 261 16.79 5.39 1.08
C ILE A 261 16.86 3.92 0.66
N SER A 262 16.87 3.00 1.63
CA SER A 262 16.77 1.56 1.37
C SER A 262 15.49 1.28 0.57
N THR A 263 15.64 0.80 -0.66
CA THR A 263 14.54 0.52 -1.57
C THR A 263 14.49 -0.96 -1.91
N LEU A 264 13.34 -1.58 -1.72
CA LEU A 264 13.14 -3.01 -1.91
C LEU A 264 12.03 -3.26 -2.93
N PHE A 265 12.33 -4.15 -3.89
CA PHE A 265 11.38 -4.64 -4.89
C PHE A 265 11.09 -6.12 -4.61
N MET A 266 9.81 -6.48 -4.51
CA MET A 266 9.40 -7.84 -4.13
C MET A 266 8.05 -8.21 -4.74
N GLY A 267 7.61 -9.44 -4.53
CA GLY A 267 6.25 -9.85 -4.87
C GLY A 267 5.20 -9.08 -4.06
N MET A 268 4.01 -8.95 -4.59
CA MET A 268 2.93 -8.18 -3.92
C MET A 268 2.55 -8.78 -2.56
N LYS A 269 2.46 -10.11 -2.44
CA LYS A 269 2.15 -10.79 -1.16
C LYS A 269 3.19 -10.51 -0.09
N GLU A 270 4.46 -10.49 -0.47
CA GLU A 270 5.56 -10.18 0.42
C GLU A 270 5.49 -8.73 0.91
N ALA A 271 5.19 -7.79 0.00
CA ALA A 271 5.04 -6.38 0.35
C ALA A 271 3.85 -6.12 1.29
N GLU A 272 2.71 -6.80 1.06
CA GLU A 272 1.54 -6.78 1.96
C GLU A 272 1.89 -7.36 3.33
N ALA A 273 2.59 -8.50 3.36
CA ALA A 273 3.02 -9.15 4.59
C ALA A 273 3.98 -8.27 5.39
N VAL A 274 4.92 -7.57 4.75
CA VAL A 274 5.83 -6.65 5.46
C VAL A 274 5.06 -5.58 6.23
N LYS A 275 4.00 -5.01 5.65
CA LYS A 275 3.16 -4.01 6.33
C LYS A 275 2.47 -4.61 7.55
N LEU A 276 1.80 -5.75 7.37
CA LEU A 276 1.05 -6.41 8.42
C LEU A 276 1.97 -6.82 9.58
N PHE A 277 3.06 -7.53 9.28
CA PHE A 277 3.98 -8.01 10.32
C PHE A 277 4.74 -6.89 11.02
N ALA A 278 5.04 -5.78 10.31
CA ALA A 278 5.64 -4.62 10.97
C ALA A 278 4.69 -4.04 12.04
N ASN A 279 3.41 -3.83 11.71
CA ASN A 279 2.44 -3.30 12.65
C ASN A 279 2.16 -4.28 13.79
N THR A 280 2.02 -5.58 13.51
CA THR A 280 1.85 -6.61 14.54
C THR A 280 3.03 -6.66 15.51
N TYR A 281 4.27 -6.53 15.01
CA TYR A 281 5.46 -6.47 15.85
C TYR A 281 5.42 -5.26 16.79
N LEU A 282 5.04 -4.08 16.29
CA LEU A 282 4.91 -2.89 17.13
C LEU A 282 3.82 -3.04 18.18
N ALA A 283 2.66 -3.62 17.85
CA ALA A 283 1.61 -3.93 18.79
C ALA A 283 2.08 -4.91 19.88
N LEU A 284 2.84 -5.95 19.51
CA LEU A 284 3.44 -6.90 20.45
C LEU A 284 4.40 -6.21 21.42
N ARG A 285 5.21 -5.26 20.94
CA ARG A 285 6.09 -4.49 21.83
C ARG A 285 5.32 -3.68 22.86
N VAL A 286 4.29 -2.95 22.44
CA VAL A 286 3.44 -2.19 23.38
C VAL A 286 2.82 -3.12 24.41
N SER A 287 2.28 -4.26 23.98
CA SER A 287 1.69 -5.25 24.90
C SER A 287 2.72 -5.78 25.90
N TYR A 288 3.96 -6.05 25.47
CA TYR A 288 5.03 -6.49 26.36
C TYR A 288 5.32 -5.46 27.47
N PHE A 289 5.44 -4.18 27.11
CA PHE A 289 5.74 -3.15 28.08
C PHE A 289 4.53 -2.85 28.99
N ASN A 290 3.30 -3.02 28.53
CA ASN A 290 2.10 -2.95 29.38
C ASN A 290 2.09 -4.08 30.43
N GLU A 291 2.42 -5.32 30.04
CA GLU A 291 2.55 -6.44 30.99
C GLU A 291 3.68 -6.23 31.98
N LEU A 292 4.82 -5.67 31.54
CA LEU A 292 5.93 -5.31 32.41
C LEU A 292 5.51 -4.27 33.46
N ASP A 293 4.79 -3.23 33.05
CA ASP A 293 4.29 -2.17 33.94
C ASP A 293 3.33 -2.75 34.98
N THR A 294 2.37 -3.56 34.54
CA THR A 294 1.44 -4.26 35.43
C THR A 294 2.17 -5.17 36.44
N TYR A 295 3.20 -5.89 35.99
CA TYR A 295 4.01 -6.74 36.87
C TYR A 295 4.76 -5.88 37.91
N ALA A 296 5.35 -4.77 37.48
CA ALA A 296 6.07 -3.86 38.37
C ALA A 296 5.13 -3.28 39.43
N GLU A 297 3.93 -2.83 39.04
CA GLU A 297 2.91 -2.32 39.96
C GLU A 297 2.54 -3.37 41.01
N VAL A 298 2.20 -4.58 40.59
CA VAL A 298 1.83 -5.69 41.51
C VAL A 298 2.94 -6.06 42.48
N LYS A 299 4.22 -5.88 42.09
CA LYS A 299 5.40 -6.20 42.90
C LYS A 299 5.97 -5.01 43.67
N GLY A 300 5.42 -3.82 43.51
CA GLY A 300 5.94 -2.60 44.14
C GLY A 300 7.32 -2.19 43.60
N LEU A 301 7.58 -2.44 42.32
CA LEU A 301 8.82 -2.10 41.63
C LEU A 301 8.65 -0.79 40.85
N ASP A 302 9.77 -0.13 40.55
CA ASP A 302 9.80 1.03 39.67
C ASP A 302 9.83 0.59 38.19
N ALA A 303 8.68 0.65 37.53
CA ALA A 303 8.53 0.25 36.14
C ALA A 303 9.41 1.09 35.20
N GLN A 304 9.54 2.40 35.45
CA GLN A 304 10.36 3.28 34.63
C GLN A 304 11.83 2.89 34.67
N ALA A 305 12.38 2.66 35.87
CA ALA A 305 13.76 2.24 36.03
C ALA A 305 14.04 0.90 35.33
N ILE A 306 13.09 -0.05 35.36
CA ILE A 306 13.20 -1.33 34.66
C ILE A 306 13.20 -1.11 33.13
N ILE A 307 12.26 -0.32 32.61
CA ILE A 307 12.13 -0.02 31.16
C ILE A 307 13.39 0.68 30.65
N GLU A 308 13.91 1.66 31.37
CA GLU A 308 15.16 2.34 31.02
C GLU A 308 16.33 1.36 31.03
N GLY A 309 16.44 0.51 32.06
CA GLY A 309 17.51 -0.47 32.17
C GLY A 309 17.55 -1.49 31.03
N ILE A 310 16.40 -2.07 30.68
CA ILE A 310 16.33 -3.03 29.57
C ILE A 310 16.47 -2.36 28.20
N GLY A 311 16.05 -1.08 28.09
CA GLY A 311 16.17 -0.29 26.85
C GLY A 311 17.62 0.01 26.47
N LEU A 312 18.58 -0.10 27.38
CA LEU A 312 20.01 0.05 27.09
C LEU A 312 20.58 -1.14 26.31
N ASP A 313 19.92 -2.30 26.31
CA ASP A 313 20.33 -3.41 25.43
C ASP A 313 20.02 -3.03 23.96
N PRO A 314 21.05 -2.97 23.06
CA PRO A 314 20.86 -2.55 21.68
C PRO A 314 19.95 -3.49 20.87
N ARG A 315 19.71 -4.71 21.33
CA ARG A 315 18.76 -5.65 20.71
C ARG A 315 17.31 -5.32 21.09
N ILE A 316 17.09 -4.59 22.18
CA ILE A 316 15.78 -4.14 22.65
C ILE A 316 15.53 -2.70 22.21
N GLY A 317 16.42 -1.78 22.58
CA GLY A 317 16.30 -0.35 22.27
C GLY A 317 15.12 0.32 22.97
N THR A 318 14.89 1.59 22.63
CA THR A 318 13.92 2.47 23.31
C THR A 318 12.66 2.73 22.50
N HIS A 319 12.44 2.05 21.38
CA HIS A 319 11.29 2.26 20.51
C HIS A 319 10.06 1.53 21.04
N TYR A 320 8.90 2.22 21.11
CA TYR A 320 7.61 1.64 21.52
C TYR A 320 7.68 0.93 22.90
N ASN A 321 8.45 1.50 23.82
CA ASN A 321 8.65 0.98 25.18
C ASN A 321 7.86 1.74 26.25
N ASN A 322 6.95 2.61 25.86
CA ASN A 322 6.11 3.41 26.77
C ASN A 322 4.84 2.59 27.11
N PRO A 323 4.61 2.22 28.38
CA PRO A 323 3.37 1.59 28.78
C PRO A 323 2.17 2.53 28.55
N SER A 324 1.02 1.95 28.24
CA SER A 324 -0.22 2.67 28.01
C SER A 324 -1.41 1.76 28.35
N PHE A 325 -2.63 2.31 28.39
CA PHE A 325 -3.85 1.51 28.61
C PHE A 325 -4.24 0.65 27.38
N GLY A 326 -3.29 0.12 26.67
CA GLY A 326 -3.42 -0.58 25.40
C GLY A 326 -2.74 0.21 24.30
N TYR A 327 -2.87 -0.23 23.06
CA TYR A 327 -2.41 0.55 21.92
C TYR A 327 -3.59 1.27 21.27
N GLY A 328 -3.44 2.59 21.14
CA GLY A 328 -4.41 3.46 20.48
C GLY A 328 -4.08 3.68 19.01
N GLY A 329 -4.79 4.64 18.40
CA GLY A 329 -4.68 4.97 16.98
C GLY A 329 -5.54 4.06 16.11
N TYR A 330 -5.48 4.29 14.80
CA TYR A 330 -6.31 3.57 13.83
C TYR A 330 -5.62 2.30 13.32
N CYS A 331 -4.30 2.35 13.12
CA CYS A 331 -3.57 1.30 12.43
C CYS A 331 -3.32 0.05 13.27
N LEU A 332 -2.76 0.20 14.49
CA LEU A 332 -2.42 -0.96 15.31
C LEU A 332 -3.64 -1.82 15.67
N PRO A 333 -4.78 -1.27 16.15
CA PRO A 333 -5.97 -2.07 16.42
C PRO A 333 -6.57 -2.74 15.19
N LYS A 334 -6.39 -2.15 14.00
CA LYS A 334 -6.91 -2.69 12.75
C LYS A 334 -6.05 -3.84 12.20
N ASP A 335 -4.73 -3.76 12.36
CA ASP A 335 -3.76 -4.64 11.71
C ASP A 335 -3.26 -5.76 12.66
N SER A 336 -3.56 -5.69 13.96
CA SER A 336 -3.24 -6.71 14.97
C SER A 336 -4.44 -7.58 15.33
#